data_f0e7a533afd16b71f5e9cd699ae3263a
#
_entry.id   f0e7a533afd16b71f5e9cd699ae3263a
#
_cell.length_a   1.000
_cell.length_b   1.000
_cell.length_c   1.000
_cell.angle_alpha   90.00
_cell.angle_beta   90.00
_cell.angle_gamma   90.00
#
_symmetry.space_group_name_H-M   'P 1'
#
loop_
_entity.id
_entity.type
_entity.pdbx_description
1 polymer ?
#
loop_
_entity_poly.entity_id
_entity_poly.type
_entity_poly.pdbx_seq_one_letter_code
_entity_poly.pdbx_strand_id
1 'polypeptide(L)'
;MIKDYRNTMLQKLLGFNPKTMTLRTESIAGITTFLTMSYILAVNTSILSSTGMDKGAVFTATALATALSTLLLAFMAKLPLAQAPSMGINAFFAFTLVQGMGYPWQVAMAALFVEGLLFILITFFNVREIVLNSIPATLRYAISVGIGMFIAFIGLKNAGIIVSDPATFVTFGPFTPVSVLALTGILLSGLLVVKQVKGALFYSILICTLIGIPLGVTTIPEGFLPISTPHSLAPTFYQFDFSQLFTLDMAVIIFTLLFFDMFDTIRTFVALDRESTPLNSPH
;
A
#
# COMPACT_ATOMS: atom_id res chain seq x y z
N MET A 1 3.12 16.62 39.08
CA MET A 1 1.90 17.27 38.56
C MET A 1 1.87 17.32 37.02
N ILE A 2 2.85 17.91 36.29
CA ILE A 2 2.85 17.94 34.81
C ILE A 2 2.99 16.56 34.19
N LYS A 3 3.78 15.65 34.79
CA LYS A 3 4.00 14.29 34.32
C LYS A 3 2.75 13.40 34.43
N ASP A 4 1.95 13.62 35.48
CA ASP A 4 0.69 12.88 35.70
C ASP A 4 -0.42 13.32 34.72
N TYR A 5 -0.51 14.65 34.50
CA TYR A 5 -1.49 15.19 33.53
C TYR A 5 -1.25 14.72 32.11
N ARG A 6 0.02 14.68 31.66
CA ARG A 6 0.42 14.19 30.36
C ARG A 6 0.10 12.71 30.20
N ASN A 7 0.37 11.89 31.21
CA ASN A 7 0.06 10.45 31.17
C ASN A 7 -1.44 10.20 31.11
N THR A 8 -2.26 10.96 31.85
CA THR A 8 -3.72 10.83 31.84
C THR A 8 -4.31 11.21 30.48
N MET A 9 -3.78 12.26 29.83
CA MET A 9 -4.22 12.68 28.49
C MET A 9 -3.85 11.66 27.43
N LEU A 10 -2.62 11.15 27.45
CA LEU A 10 -2.16 10.10 26.53
C LEU A 10 -2.93 8.78 26.71
N GLN A 11 -3.25 8.39 27.94
CA GLN A 11 -4.10 7.23 28.22
C GLN A 11 -5.50 7.36 27.61
N LYS A 12 -6.13 8.52 27.78
CA LYS A 12 -7.47 8.75 27.27
C LYS A 12 -7.55 8.83 25.76
N LEU A 13 -6.57 9.47 25.12
CA LEU A 13 -6.57 9.71 23.68
C LEU A 13 -5.99 8.56 22.86
N LEU A 14 -4.89 7.95 23.33
CA LEU A 14 -4.12 6.98 22.54
C LEU A 14 -4.06 5.58 23.18
N GLY A 15 -4.75 5.33 24.29
CA GLY A 15 -4.67 4.05 24.98
C GLY A 15 -3.30 3.77 25.62
N PHE A 16 -2.45 4.80 25.81
CA PHE A 16 -1.10 4.65 26.35
C PHE A 16 -1.13 4.11 27.79
N ASN A 17 -0.46 2.97 28.02
CA ASN A 17 -0.35 2.38 29.37
C ASN A 17 1.05 2.64 29.95
N PRO A 18 1.19 3.55 30.94
CA PRO A 18 2.51 3.90 31.52
C PRO A 18 3.23 2.75 32.23
N LYS A 19 2.52 1.65 32.55
CA LYS A 19 3.12 0.46 33.22
C LYS A 19 3.84 -0.43 32.22
N THR A 20 3.39 -0.48 30.96
CA THR A 20 3.92 -1.37 29.93
C THR A 20 4.57 -0.61 28.77
N MET A 21 4.26 0.66 28.61
CA MET A 21 4.70 1.50 27.48
C MET A 21 5.57 2.66 27.96
N THR A 22 6.63 2.96 27.22
CA THR A 22 7.43 4.19 27.43
C THR A 22 7.41 5.03 26.17
N LEU A 23 7.42 6.36 26.30
CA LEU A 23 7.44 7.26 25.13
C LEU A 23 8.63 6.99 24.21
N ARG A 24 9.78 6.58 24.77
CA ARG A 24 10.97 6.24 23.98
C ARG A 24 10.72 5.00 23.13
N THR A 25 10.15 3.95 23.72
CA THR A 25 9.86 2.69 23.00
C THR A 25 8.83 2.93 21.92
N GLU A 26 7.75 3.68 22.22
CA GLU A 26 6.69 3.99 21.25
C GLU A 26 7.21 4.87 20.10
N SER A 27 8.06 5.86 20.39
CA SER A 27 8.67 6.69 19.35
C SER A 27 9.58 5.88 18.42
N ILE A 28 10.40 4.98 19.00
CA ILE A 28 11.27 4.09 18.20
C ILE A 28 10.42 3.15 17.35
N ALA A 29 9.35 2.57 17.91
CA ALA A 29 8.41 1.73 17.17
C ALA A 29 7.75 2.49 16.02
N GLY A 30 7.26 3.72 16.28
CA GLY A 30 6.67 4.57 15.25
C GLY A 30 7.63 4.92 14.12
N ILE A 31 8.88 5.29 14.44
CA ILE A 31 9.93 5.55 13.44
C ILE A 31 10.24 4.28 12.63
N THR A 32 10.34 3.13 13.29
CA THR A 32 10.60 1.84 12.62
C THR A 32 9.46 1.51 11.66
N THR A 33 8.20 1.67 12.09
CA THR A 33 7.02 1.46 11.25
C THR A 33 7.01 2.41 10.07
N PHE A 34 7.28 3.71 10.28
CA PHE A 34 7.40 4.70 9.22
C PHE A 34 8.47 4.29 8.19
N LEU A 35 9.67 3.95 8.62
CA LEU A 35 10.75 3.52 7.72
C LEU A 35 10.38 2.27 6.92
N THR A 36 9.68 1.33 7.55
CA THR A 36 9.21 0.10 6.87
C THR A 36 8.17 0.39 5.80
N MET A 37 7.33 1.41 5.99
CA MET A 37 6.23 1.76 5.10
C MET A 37 6.54 2.87 4.10
N SER A 38 7.58 3.68 4.35
CA SER A 38 7.86 4.90 3.58
C SER A 38 8.07 4.66 2.08
N TYR A 39 8.50 3.45 1.69
CA TYR A 39 8.63 3.08 0.28
C TYR A 39 7.31 3.20 -0.50
N ILE A 40 6.16 3.07 0.17
CA ILE A 40 4.83 3.20 -0.44
C ILE A 40 4.65 4.57 -1.09
N LEU A 41 5.18 5.63 -0.49
CA LEU A 41 5.11 6.98 -1.08
C LEU A 41 5.72 7.02 -2.49
N ALA A 42 6.82 6.32 -2.71
CA ALA A 42 7.47 6.24 -4.02
C ALA A 42 6.74 5.26 -4.95
N VAL A 43 6.44 4.06 -4.47
CA VAL A 43 5.86 2.98 -5.30
C VAL A 43 4.42 3.32 -5.69
N ASN A 44 3.58 3.77 -4.76
CA ASN A 44 2.22 4.18 -5.04
C ASN A 44 2.16 5.32 -6.05
N THR A 45 3.00 6.33 -5.85
CA THR A 45 3.11 7.45 -6.78
C THR A 45 3.53 6.99 -8.17
N SER A 46 4.50 6.07 -8.27
CA SER A 46 4.94 5.52 -9.55
C SER A 46 3.83 4.75 -10.27
N ILE A 47 3.09 3.91 -9.55
CA ILE A 47 1.99 3.12 -10.11
C ILE A 47 0.87 4.03 -10.60
N LEU A 48 0.37 4.94 -9.76
CA LEU A 48 -0.75 5.79 -10.12
C LEU A 48 -0.39 6.85 -11.18
N SER A 49 0.83 7.40 -11.14
CA SER A 49 1.25 8.35 -12.18
C SER A 49 1.39 7.72 -13.57
N SER A 50 1.54 6.39 -13.67
CA SER A 50 1.55 5.69 -14.95
C SER A 50 0.20 5.72 -15.68
N THR A 51 -0.87 6.14 -15.00
CA THR A 51 -2.21 6.33 -15.57
C THR A 51 -2.45 7.75 -16.12
N GLY A 52 -1.45 8.63 -16.05
CA GLY A 52 -1.57 10.04 -16.45
C GLY A 52 -1.94 10.99 -15.31
N MET A 53 -2.05 10.50 -14.07
CA MET A 53 -2.23 11.35 -12.90
C MET A 53 -0.95 12.14 -12.60
N ASP A 54 -1.11 13.40 -12.13
CA ASP A 54 0.03 14.24 -11.72
C ASP A 54 0.80 13.60 -10.56
N LYS A 55 2.08 13.37 -10.80
CA LYS A 55 2.98 12.67 -9.86
C LYS A 55 3.10 13.38 -8.51
N GLY A 56 3.20 14.70 -8.52
CA GLY A 56 3.34 15.50 -7.31
C GLY A 56 2.07 15.51 -6.47
N ALA A 57 0.91 15.65 -7.13
CA ALA A 57 -0.40 15.60 -6.47
C ALA A 57 -0.66 14.21 -5.86
N VAL A 58 -0.35 13.13 -6.59
CA VAL A 58 -0.49 11.75 -6.08
C VAL A 58 0.42 11.51 -4.85
N PHE A 59 1.65 11.98 -4.88
CA PHE A 59 2.57 11.87 -3.73
C PHE A 59 1.99 12.56 -2.50
N THR A 60 1.55 13.82 -2.65
CA THR A 60 0.98 14.60 -1.55
C THR A 60 -0.32 13.97 -1.04
N ALA A 61 -1.22 13.52 -1.95
CA ALA A 61 -2.46 12.85 -1.58
C ALA A 61 -2.19 11.55 -0.80
N THR A 62 -1.24 10.74 -1.25
CA THR A 62 -0.84 9.50 -0.58
C THR A 62 -0.32 9.77 0.83
N ALA A 63 0.56 10.76 0.99
CA ALA A 63 1.12 11.13 2.30
C ALA A 63 0.02 11.62 3.26
N LEU A 64 -0.87 12.51 2.80
CA LEU A 64 -1.96 13.05 3.61
C LEU A 64 -3.00 11.98 3.97
N ALA A 65 -3.42 11.15 3.01
CA ALA A 65 -4.38 10.07 3.26
C ALA A 65 -3.83 9.05 4.26
N THR A 66 -2.56 8.65 4.12
CA THR A 66 -1.87 7.74 5.03
C THR A 66 -1.76 8.33 6.44
N ALA A 67 -1.37 9.60 6.55
CA ALA A 67 -1.27 10.27 7.84
C ALA A 67 -2.65 10.39 8.51
N LEU A 68 -3.66 10.84 7.76
CA LEU A 68 -5.02 11.02 8.30
C LEU A 68 -5.64 9.69 8.74
N SER A 69 -5.57 8.65 7.93
CA SER A 69 -6.12 7.33 8.26
C SER A 69 -5.41 6.69 9.45
N THR A 70 -4.08 6.84 9.55
CA THR A 70 -3.29 6.38 10.70
C THR A 70 -3.70 7.12 11.98
N LEU A 71 -3.87 8.44 11.92
CA LEU A 71 -4.33 9.24 13.07
C LEU A 71 -5.76 8.88 13.48
N LEU A 72 -6.67 8.72 12.51
CA LEU A 72 -8.05 8.29 12.80
C LEU A 72 -8.07 6.93 13.51
N LEU A 73 -7.28 5.96 13.05
CA LEU A 73 -7.18 4.65 13.68
C LEU A 73 -6.60 4.77 15.10
N ALA A 74 -5.55 5.55 15.28
CA ALA A 74 -4.93 5.77 16.59
C ALA A 74 -5.89 6.40 17.60
N PHE A 75 -6.70 7.39 17.19
CA PHE A 75 -7.63 8.08 18.08
C PHE A 75 -8.94 7.32 18.30
N MET A 76 -9.51 6.72 17.26
CA MET A 76 -10.80 6.05 17.35
C MET A 76 -10.68 4.62 17.90
N ALA A 77 -9.74 3.83 17.35
CA ALA A 77 -9.55 2.44 17.76
C ALA A 77 -8.48 2.26 18.85
N LYS A 78 -7.66 3.29 19.14
CA LYS A 78 -6.54 3.23 20.07
C LYS A 78 -5.53 2.14 19.76
N LEU A 79 -5.38 1.81 18.46
CA LEU A 79 -4.46 0.82 17.97
C LEU A 79 -3.22 1.50 17.41
N PRO A 80 -2.01 1.05 17.79
CA PRO A 80 -0.73 1.59 17.29
C PRO A 80 -0.37 1.02 15.92
N LEU A 81 -1.28 1.13 14.96
CA LEU A 81 -1.13 0.58 13.62
C LEU A 81 -1.07 1.71 12.60
N ALA A 82 -0.11 1.63 11.68
CA ALA A 82 -0.04 2.55 10.55
C ALA A 82 -0.88 2.02 9.38
N GLN A 83 -1.57 2.93 8.71
CA GLN A 83 -2.36 2.63 7.52
C GLN A 83 -1.59 3.04 6.26
N ALA A 84 -1.79 2.32 5.18
CA ALA A 84 -1.23 2.64 3.87
C ALA A 84 -2.16 2.17 2.75
N PRO A 85 -2.06 2.76 1.55
CA PRO A 85 -2.83 2.31 0.40
C PRO A 85 -2.57 0.85 0.05
N SER A 86 -3.63 0.12 -0.32
CA SER A 86 -3.51 -1.26 -0.79
C SER A 86 -2.84 -1.30 -2.15
N MET A 87 -1.67 -1.96 -2.23
CA MET A 87 -0.92 -2.08 -3.48
C MET A 87 -1.64 -2.96 -4.51
N GLY A 88 -2.43 -3.95 -4.06
CA GLY A 88 -3.23 -4.80 -4.93
C GLY A 88 -4.29 -4.02 -5.69
N ILE A 89 -5.05 -3.20 -4.99
CA ILE A 89 -6.09 -2.33 -5.57
C ILE A 89 -5.46 -1.29 -6.50
N ASN A 90 -4.35 -0.66 -6.08
CA ASN A 90 -3.67 0.34 -6.90
C ASN A 90 -3.11 -0.26 -8.20
N ALA A 91 -2.57 -1.47 -8.14
CA ALA A 91 -2.10 -2.18 -9.31
C ALA A 91 -3.27 -2.57 -10.24
N PHE A 92 -4.37 -3.06 -9.71
CA PHE A 92 -5.59 -3.34 -10.49
C PHE A 92 -6.15 -2.07 -11.13
N PHE A 93 -6.23 -0.98 -10.38
CA PHE A 93 -6.63 0.33 -10.89
C PHE A 93 -5.76 0.77 -12.07
N ALA A 94 -4.44 0.80 -11.90
CA ALA A 94 -3.55 1.34 -12.91
C ALA A 94 -3.42 0.43 -14.14
N PHE A 95 -3.18 -0.86 -13.92
CA PHE A 95 -2.81 -1.77 -15.00
C PHE A 95 -4.01 -2.48 -15.63
N THR A 96 -5.05 -2.78 -14.85
CA THR A 96 -6.24 -3.44 -15.39
C THR A 96 -7.27 -2.42 -15.87
N LEU A 97 -7.73 -1.50 -15.01
CA LEU A 97 -8.81 -0.60 -15.39
C LEU A 97 -8.34 0.47 -16.37
N VAL A 98 -7.26 1.18 -16.05
CA VAL A 98 -6.84 2.33 -16.89
C VAL A 98 -6.07 1.84 -18.12
N GLN A 99 -4.99 1.09 -17.95
CA GLN A 99 -4.14 0.69 -19.09
C GLN A 99 -4.70 -0.49 -19.87
N GLY A 100 -5.32 -1.48 -19.22
CA GLY A 100 -5.82 -2.68 -19.84
C GLY A 100 -7.19 -2.51 -20.48
N MET A 101 -8.16 -1.92 -19.76
CA MET A 101 -9.51 -1.72 -20.24
C MET A 101 -9.71 -0.34 -20.91
N GLY A 102 -8.73 0.58 -20.79
CA GLY A 102 -8.76 1.90 -21.45
C GLY A 102 -9.67 2.93 -20.78
N TYR A 103 -10.11 2.71 -19.55
CA TYR A 103 -10.89 3.71 -18.84
C TYR A 103 -10.04 4.93 -18.46
N PRO A 104 -10.54 6.16 -18.61
CA PRO A 104 -9.92 7.34 -18.02
C PRO A 104 -9.74 7.14 -16.50
N TRP A 105 -8.63 7.60 -15.95
CA TRP A 105 -8.37 7.45 -14.50
C TRP A 105 -9.45 8.15 -13.64
N GLN A 106 -10.11 9.20 -14.15
CA GLN A 106 -11.21 9.89 -13.48
C GLN A 106 -12.43 8.98 -13.28
N VAL A 107 -12.75 8.16 -14.30
CA VAL A 107 -13.84 7.18 -14.25
C VAL A 107 -13.49 6.04 -13.26
N ALA A 108 -12.26 5.55 -13.33
CA ALA A 108 -11.79 4.52 -12.41
C ALA A 108 -11.74 5.03 -10.94
N MET A 109 -11.39 6.31 -10.72
CA MET A 109 -11.47 6.95 -9.40
C MET A 109 -12.91 7.09 -8.89
N ALA A 110 -13.87 7.39 -9.79
CA ALA A 110 -15.28 7.42 -9.42
C ALA A 110 -15.78 6.03 -9.01
N ALA A 111 -15.34 4.97 -9.67
CA ALA A 111 -15.66 3.60 -9.29
C ALA A 111 -15.11 3.25 -7.89
N LEU A 112 -13.86 3.59 -7.59
CA LEU A 112 -13.26 3.41 -6.27
C LEU A 112 -13.98 4.21 -5.19
N PHE A 113 -14.39 5.44 -5.50
CA PHE A 113 -15.14 6.27 -4.55
C PHE A 113 -16.48 5.62 -4.19
N VAL A 114 -17.23 5.14 -5.19
CA VAL A 114 -18.50 4.44 -4.97
C VAL A 114 -18.30 3.12 -4.25
N GLU A 115 -17.26 2.36 -4.61
CA GLU A 115 -16.86 1.14 -3.90
C GLU A 115 -16.61 1.42 -2.42
N GLY A 116 -15.84 2.44 -2.07
CA GLY A 116 -15.58 2.81 -0.68
C GLY A 116 -16.84 3.19 0.10
N LEU A 117 -17.81 3.88 -0.53
CA LEU A 117 -19.10 4.16 0.09
C LEU A 117 -19.90 2.87 0.33
N LEU A 118 -19.91 1.96 -0.64
CA LEU A 118 -20.55 0.66 -0.49
C LEU A 118 -19.87 -0.18 0.60
N PHE A 119 -18.56 -0.14 0.70
CA PHE A 119 -17.81 -0.83 1.73
C PHE A 119 -18.17 -0.34 3.14
N ILE A 120 -18.29 0.99 3.33
CA ILE A 120 -18.76 1.58 4.60
C ILE A 120 -20.19 1.09 4.91
N LEU A 121 -21.08 1.12 3.93
CA LEU A 121 -22.47 0.67 4.09
C LEU A 121 -22.55 -0.81 4.50
N ILE A 122 -21.84 -1.68 3.80
CA ILE A 122 -21.77 -3.12 4.09
C ILE A 122 -21.19 -3.38 5.48
N THR A 123 -20.17 -2.61 5.87
CA THR A 123 -19.55 -2.73 7.20
C THR A 123 -20.54 -2.30 8.30
N PHE A 124 -21.32 -1.25 8.07
CA PHE A 124 -22.30 -0.76 9.03
C PHE A 124 -23.40 -1.81 9.32
N PHE A 125 -23.81 -2.60 8.33
CA PHE A 125 -24.81 -3.66 8.47
C PHE A 125 -24.24 -5.02 8.89
N ASN A 126 -22.95 -5.11 9.23
CA ASN A 126 -22.24 -6.35 9.58
C ASN A 126 -22.31 -7.46 8.49
N VAL A 127 -22.72 -7.11 7.27
CA VAL A 127 -22.78 -8.05 6.13
C VAL A 127 -21.40 -8.61 5.81
N ARG A 128 -20.37 -7.80 6.06
CA ARG A 128 -18.97 -8.19 5.89
C ARG A 128 -18.63 -9.49 6.61
N GLU A 129 -18.96 -9.63 7.89
CA GLU A 129 -18.68 -10.85 8.68
C GLU A 129 -19.40 -12.07 8.11
N ILE A 130 -20.63 -11.91 7.63
CA ILE A 130 -21.42 -12.99 7.03
C ILE A 130 -20.75 -13.47 5.75
N VAL A 131 -20.35 -12.56 4.86
CA VAL A 131 -19.66 -12.89 3.60
C VAL A 131 -18.33 -13.58 3.88
N LEU A 132 -17.55 -13.06 4.83
CA LEU A 132 -16.24 -13.59 5.20
C LEU A 132 -16.32 -15.01 5.76
N ASN A 133 -17.28 -15.27 6.62
CA ASN A 133 -17.48 -16.58 7.23
C ASN A 133 -18.01 -17.60 6.22
N SER A 134 -18.63 -17.15 5.14
CA SER A 134 -19.13 -18.01 4.05
C SER A 134 -18.01 -18.48 3.10
N ILE A 135 -16.84 -17.83 3.11
CA ILE A 135 -15.74 -18.14 2.21
C ILE A 135 -14.76 -19.13 2.86
N PRO A 136 -14.49 -20.30 2.23
CA PRO A 136 -13.53 -21.26 2.74
C PRO A 136 -12.15 -20.65 2.96
N ALA A 137 -11.45 -21.06 4.03
CA ALA A 137 -10.11 -20.55 4.35
C ALA A 137 -9.11 -20.75 3.20
N THR A 138 -9.20 -21.86 2.50
CA THR A 138 -8.35 -22.16 1.33
C THR A 138 -8.50 -21.13 0.23
N LEU A 139 -9.72 -20.67 -0.06
CA LEU A 139 -9.97 -19.64 -1.07
C LEU A 139 -9.42 -18.29 -0.65
N ARG A 140 -9.55 -17.93 0.64
CA ARG A 140 -8.95 -16.70 1.19
C ARG A 140 -7.43 -16.68 1.03
N TYR A 141 -6.75 -17.81 1.30
CA TYR A 141 -5.31 -17.93 1.07
C TYR A 141 -4.94 -17.86 -0.41
N ALA A 142 -5.70 -18.53 -1.28
CA ALA A 142 -5.46 -18.51 -2.72
C ALA A 142 -5.56 -17.10 -3.30
N ILE A 143 -6.53 -16.30 -2.88
CA ILE A 143 -6.68 -14.90 -3.29
C ILE A 143 -5.46 -14.07 -2.84
N SER A 144 -5.02 -14.23 -1.58
CA SER A 144 -3.86 -13.51 -1.06
C SER A 144 -2.58 -13.84 -1.83
N VAL A 145 -2.39 -15.13 -2.18
CA VAL A 145 -1.26 -15.58 -3.00
C VAL A 145 -1.36 -15.00 -4.41
N GLY A 146 -2.57 -15.04 -5.02
CA GLY A 146 -2.81 -14.48 -6.35
C GLY A 146 -2.49 -12.99 -6.45
N ILE A 147 -2.91 -12.20 -5.47
CA ILE A 147 -2.58 -10.76 -5.39
C ILE A 147 -1.05 -10.57 -5.25
N GLY A 148 -0.38 -11.36 -4.41
CA GLY A 148 1.06 -11.31 -4.24
C GLY A 148 1.81 -11.63 -5.53
N MET A 149 1.40 -12.66 -6.25
CA MET A 149 1.97 -13.03 -7.55
C MET A 149 1.73 -11.97 -8.62
N PHE A 150 0.55 -11.35 -8.64
CA PHE A 150 0.22 -10.26 -9.55
C PHE A 150 1.14 -9.05 -9.34
N ILE A 151 1.34 -8.63 -8.09
CA ILE A 151 2.25 -7.52 -7.76
C ILE A 151 3.70 -7.87 -8.14
N ALA A 152 4.15 -9.10 -7.86
CA ALA A 152 5.47 -9.58 -8.24
C ALA A 152 5.66 -9.56 -9.77
N PHE A 153 4.67 -10.03 -10.52
CA PHE A 153 4.69 -10.01 -11.99
C PHE A 153 4.81 -8.58 -12.54
N ILE A 154 4.04 -7.64 -11.99
CA ILE A 154 4.12 -6.23 -12.38
C ILE A 154 5.49 -5.64 -12.05
N GLY A 155 6.05 -5.98 -10.89
CA GLY A 155 7.41 -5.56 -10.51
C GLY A 155 8.46 -6.06 -11.49
N LEU A 156 8.40 -7.34 -11.87
CA LEU A 156 9.31 -7.96 -12.85
C LEU A 156 9.15 -7.35 -14.27
N LYS A 157 7.91 -7.05 -14.68
CA LYS A 157 7.61 -6.35 -15.93
C LYS A 157 8.21 -4.95 -15.93
N ASN A 158 8.00 -4.17 -14.88
CA ASN A 158 8.53 -2.80 -14.79
C ASN A 158 10.06 -2.75 -14.73
N ALA A 159 10.68 -3.79 -14.17
CA ALA A 159 12.13 -3.98 -14.16
C ALA A 159 12.71 -4.45 -15.52
N GLY A 160 11.86 -4.76 -16.50
CA GLY A 160 12.29 -5.30 -17.79
C GLY A 160 12.84 -6.73 -17.72
N ILE A 161 12.58 -7.45 -16.61
CA ILE A 161 12.94 -8.86 -16.43
C ILE A 161 11.96 -9.74 -17.22
N ILE A 162 10.68 -9.39 -17.22
CA ILE A 162 9.63 -9.99 -18.02
C ILE A 162 9.22 -9.00 -19.10
N VAL A 163 9.24 -9.40 -20.35
CA VAL A 163 8.83 -8.60 -21.50
C VAL A 163 7.78 -9.34 -22.33
N SER A 164 7.02 -8.59 -23.13
CA SER A 164 6.02 -9.17 -24.03
C SER A 164 6.67 -9.95 -25.17
N ASP A 165 6.12 -11.10 -25.52
CA ASP A 165 6.53 -11.93 -26.64
C ASP A 165 5.29 -12.40 -27.43
N PRO A 166 5.30 -12.30 -28.77
CA PRO A 166 4.14 -12.67 -29.60
C PRO A 166 3.79 -14.16 -29.56
N ALA A 167 4.76 -15.05 -29.31
CA ALA A 167 4.57 -16.51 -29.36
C ALA A 167 4.18 -17.07 -27.99
N THR A 168 4.83 -16.58 -26.90
CA THR A 168 4.67 -17.10 -25.54
C THR A 168 3.99 -16.11 -24.59
N PHE A 169 3.50 -14.98 -25.12
CA PHE A 169 2.93 -13.83 -24.41
C PHE A 169 3.94 -13.11 -23.51
N VAL A 170 4.83 -13.85 -22.85
CA VAL A 170 5.88 -13.29 -22.00
C VAL A 170 7.17 -14.10 -22.19
N THR A 171 8.30 -13.40 -22.15
CA THR A 171 9.64 -14.01 -22.19
C THR A 171 10.59 -13.27 -21.24
N PHE A 172 11.76 -13.85 -21.02
CA PHE A 172 12.80 -13.20 -20.22
C PHE A 172 13.43 -12.06 -21.04
N GLY A 173 13.45 -10.87 -20.46
CA GLY A 173 14.02 -9.69 -21.11
C GLY A 173 15.55 -9.70 -21.13
N PRO A 174 16.16 -8.79 -21.92
CA PRO A 174 17.61 -8.66 -21.97
C PRO A 174 18.17 -8.18 -20.63
N PHE A 175 19.40 -8.60 -20.32
CA PHE A 175 20.14 -8.08 -19.16
C PHE A 175 20.56 -6.63 -19.40
N THR A 176 19.74 -5.72 -18.89
CA THR A 176 20.02 -4.28 -18.87
C THR A 176 20.53 -3.87 -17.48
N PRO A 177 21.21 -2.70 -17.34
CA PRO A 177 21.57 -2.19 -16.02
C PRO A 177 20.37 -2.10 -15.07
N VAL A 178 19.18 -1.79 -15.59
CA VAL A 178 17.92 -1.72 -14.83
C VAL A 178 17.53 -3.10 -14.29
N SER A 179 17.50 -4.13 -15.17
CA SER A 179 17.10 -5.49 -14.77
C SER A 179 18.12 -6.13 -13.81
N VAL A 180 19.41 -5.89 -14.01
CA VAL A 180 20.47 -6.35 -13.08
C VAL A 180 20.35 -5.68 -11.72
N LEU A 181 20.13 -4.36 -11.70
CA LEU A 181 19.92 -3.63 -10.44
C LEU A 181 18.66 -4.12 -9.71
N ALA A 182 17.58 -4.38 -10.44
CA ALA A 182 16.35 -4.91 -9.87
C ALA A 182 16.53 -6.32 -9.28
N LEU A 183 17.22 -7.24 -9.98
CA LEU A 183 17.55 -8.56 -9.45
C LEU A 183 18.40 -8.46 -8.19
N THR A 184 19.40 -7.57 -8.19
CA THR A 184 20.24 -7.30 -7.00
C THR A 184 19.38 -6.80 -5.84
N GLY A 185 18.42 -5.91 -6.12
CA GLY A 185 17.46 -5.40 -5.13
C GLY A 185 16.56 -6.49 -4.55
N ILE A 186 16.06 -7.41 -5.37
CA ILE A 186 15.25 -8.55 -4.92
C ILE A 186 16.08 -9.45 -4.00
N LEU A 187 17.30 -9.81 -4.39
CA LEU A 187 18.18 -10.64 -3.57
C LEU A 187 18.56 -9.96 -2.26
N LEU A 188 18.89 -8.67 -2.30
CA LEU A 188 19.23 -7.88 -1.12
C LEU A 188 18.04 -7.79 -0.17
N SER A 189 16.84 -7.50 -0.68
CA SER A 189 15.61 -7.46 0.12
C SER A 189 15.35 -8.81 0.79
N GLY A 190 15.46 -9.90 0.05
CA GLY A 190 15.28 -11.25 0.57
C GLY A 190 16.29 -11.57 1.68
N LEU A 191 17.56 -11.23 1.48
CA LEU A 191 18.63 -11.42 2.48
C LEU A 191 18.36 -10.63 3.77
N LEU A 192 17.97 -9.36 3.65
CA LEU A 192 17.68 -8.49 4.79
C LEU A 192 16.43 -8.96 5.55
N VAL A 193 15.40 -9.45 4.84
CA VAL A 193 14.20 -10.02 5.46
C VAL A 193 14.53 -11.32 6.22
N VAL A 194 15.30 -12.23 5.61
CA VAL A 194 15.74 -13.48 6.28
C VAL A 194 16.58 -13.18 7.53
N LYS A 195 17.41 -12.14 7.48
CA LYS A 195 18.19 -11.66 8.64
C LYS A 195 17.36 -10.87 9.66
N GLN A 196 16.05 -10.76 9.48
CA GLN A 196 15.13 -10.03 10.37
C GLN A 196 15.52 -8.56 10.61
N VAL A 197 16.12 -7.91 9.60
CA VAL A 197 16.49 -6.50 9.68
C VAL A 197 15.23 -5.64 9.64
N LYS A 198 14.99 -4.86 10.69
CA LYS A 198 13.87 -3.92 10.74
C LYS A 198 14.02 -2.86 9.64
N GLY A 199 13.01 -2.68 8.79
CA GLY A 199 13.09 -1.78 7.64
C GLY A 199 13.87 -2.34 6.43
N ALA A 200 13.98 -3.68 6.30
CA ALA A 200 14.71 -4.36 5.24
C ALA A 200 14.41 -3.81 3.83
N LEU A 201 13.12 -3.60 3.50
CA LEU A 201 12.71 -3.08 2.21
C LEU A 201 13.19 -1.64 2.00
N PHE A 202 13.09 -0.79 3.00
CA PHE A 202 13.57 0.58 2.93
C PHE A 202 15.09 0.65 2.66
N TYR A 203 15.88 -0.12 3.42
CA TYR A 203 17.33 -0.17 3.21
C TYR A 203 17.70 -0.74 1.85
N SER A 204 16.99 -1.77 1.38
CA SER A 204 17.21 -2.33 0.05
C SER A 204 16.96 -1.27 -1.05
N ILE A 205 15.86 -0.53 -0.98
CA ILE A 205 15.54 0.54 -1.92
C ILE A 205 16.62 1.63 -1.87
N LEU A 206 17.01 2.06 -0.68
CA LEU A 206 18.04 3.09 -0.50
C LEU A 206 19.37 2.68 -1.12
N ILE A 207 19.83 1.46 -0.84
CA ILE A 207 21.09 0.91 -1.38
C ILE A 207 21.01 0.81 -2.90
N CYS A 208 19.90 0.26 -3.45
CA CYS A 208 19.72 0.17 -4.90
C CYS A 208 19.65 1.55 -5.56
N THR A 209 19.03 2.53 -4.92
CA THR A 209 19.01 3.91 -5.42
C THR A 209 20.42 4.48 -5.49
N LEU A 210 21.24 4.32 -4.44
CA LEU A 210 22.62 4.78 -4.40
C LEU A 210 23.50 4.08 -5.45
N ILE A 211 23.32 2.78 -5.66
CA ILE A 211 24.03 2.02 -6.71
C ILE A 211 23.55 2.44 -8.11
N GLY A 212 22.26 2.75 -8.25
CA GLY A 212 21.64 3.15 -9.51
C GLY A 212 22.16 4.49 -10.06
N ILE A 213 22.65 5.39 -9.18
CA ILE A 213 23.20 6.70 -9.61
C ILE A 213 24.43 6.52 -10.51
N PRO A 214 25.52 5.84 -10.08
CA PRO A 214 26.69 5.64 -10.92
C PRO A 214 26.42 4.75 -12.14
N LEU A 215 25.40 3.89 -12.09
CA LEU A 215 24.99 3.06 -13.22
C LEU A 215 24.14 3.82 -14.26
N GLY A 216 23.81 5.09 -14.02
CA GLY A 216 22.94 5.88 -14.88
C GLY A 216 21.47 5.44 -14.91
N VAL A 217 21.06 4.54 -14.02
CA VAL A 217 19.68 4.05 -13.88
C VAL A 217 18.84 5.03 -13.07
N THR A 218 19.43 5.62 -12.04
CA THR A 218 18.78 6.61 -11.19
C THR A 218 19.27 8.00 -11.58
N THR A 219 18.37 8.82 -12.10
CA THR A 219 18.65 10.23 -12.41
C THR A 219 18.20 11.12 -11.24
N ILE A 220 19.10 11.99 -10.80
CA ILE A 220 18.74 13.04 -9.83
C ILE A 220 18.21 14.21 -10.63
N PRO A 221 16.96 14.66 -10.45
CA PRO A 221 16.43 15.81 -11.16
C PRO A 221 17.25 17.07 -10.87
N GLU A 222 17.45 17.92 -11.88
CA GLU A 222 18.04 19.25 -11.67
C GLU A 222 17.18 20.05 -10.68
N GLY A 223 17.82 20.65 -9.68
CA GLY A 223 17.11 21.38 -8.62
C GLY A 223 16.49 20.50 -7.53
N PHE A 224 16.92 19.22 -7.41
CA PHE A 224 16.46 18.36 -6.33
C PHE A 224 16.72 18.99 -4.96
N LEU A 225 15.64 19.28 -4.25
CA LEU A 225 15.67 19.71 -2.85
C LEU A 225 15.17 18.55 -1.98
N PRO A 226 15.98 18.09 -1.00
CA PRO A 226 15.57 17.02 -0.08
C PRO A 226 14.31 17.38 0.74
N ILE A 227 14.07 18.67 0.94
CA ILE A 227 12.88 19.21 1.61
C ILE A 227 12.30 20.28 0.70
N SER A 228 11.08 20.07 0.26
CA SER A 228 10.32 21.01 -0.57
C SER A 228 8.90 21.18 -0.02
N THR A 229 8.21 22.22 -0.44
CA THR A 229 6.78 22.39 -0.14
C THR A 229 5.97 21.27 -0.79
N PRO A 230 4.90 20.77 -0.14
CA PRO A 230 4.00 19.79 -0.73
C PRO A 230 3.45 20.30 -2.08
N HIS A 231 3.37 19.42 -3.06
CA HIS A 231 2.75 19.73 -4.34
C HIS A 231 1.24 19.96 -4.17
N SER A 232 0.70 20.82 -5.03
CA SER A 232 -0.74 21.08 -5.03
C SER A 232 -1.54 19.83 -5.35
N LEU A 233 -2.64 19.62 -4.63
CA LEU A 233 -3.61 18.53 -4.91
C LEU A 233 -4.55 18.84 -6.06
N ALA A 234 -4.64 20.11 -6.49
CA ALA A 234 -5.61 20.58 -7.47
C ALA A 234 -5.71 19.72 -8.75
N PRO A 235 -4.61 19.19 -9.34
CA PRO A 235 -4.69 18.36 -10.54
C PRO A 235 -5.45 17.05 -10.38
N THR A 236 -5.57 16.52 -9.15
CA THR A 236 -6.22 15.23 -8.88
C THR A 236 -7.39 15.33 -7.92
N PHE A 237 -7.52 16.46 -7.22
CA PHE A 237 -8.56 16.64 -6.22
C PHE A 237 -9.93 16.79 -6.84
N TYR A 238 -10.87 15.93 -6.43
CA TYR A 238 -12.28 15.93 -6.87
C TYR A 238 -12.48 15.76 -8.39
N GLN A 239 -11.53 15.11 -9.07
CA GLN A 239 -11.58 14.86 -10.52
C GLN A 239 -12.31 13.53 -10.81
N PHE A 240 -13.53 13.38 -10.28
CA PHE A 240 -14.35 12.20 -10.53
C PHE A 240 -15.19 12.38 -11.79
N ASP A 241 -15.23 11.37 -12.65
CA ASP A 241 -16.13 11.27 -13.78
C ASP A 241 -17.11 10.12 -13.58
N PHE A 242 -18.37 10.45 -13.32
CA PHE A 242 -19.45 9.50 -13.08
C PHE A 242 -20.21 9.11 -14.36
N SER A 243 -19.80 9.58 -15.53
CA SER A 243 -20.51 9.39 -16.79
C SER A 243 -20.74 7.94 -17.18
N GLN A 244 -19.81 7.06 -16.81
CA GLN A 244 -19.87 5.62 -17.12
C GLN A 244 -20.25 4.74 -15.93
N LEU A 245 -20.60 5.33 -14.80
CA LEU A 245 -20.83 4.60 -13.55
C LEU A 245 -21.97 3.57 -13.62
N PHE A 246 -23.02 3.87 -14.40
CA PHE A 246 -24.21 3.04 -14.50
C PHE A 246 -24.17 1.99 -15.62
N THR A 247 -22.98 1.65 -16.12
CA THR A 247 -22.79 0.56 -17.07
C THR A 247 -22.66 -0.78 -16.34
N LEU A 248 -23.02 -1.88 -17.02
CA LEU A 248 -22.87 -3.22 -16.45
C LEU A 248 -21.40 -3.53 -16.14
N ASP A 249 -20.49 -3.15 -17.02
CA ASP A 249 -19.05 -3.36 -16.83
C ASP A 249 -18.56 -2.65 -15.56
N MET A 250 -19.02 -1.41 -15.33
CA MET A 250 -18.64 -0.65 -14.15
C MET A 250 -19.22 -1.26 -12.86
N ALA A 251 -20.43 -1.81 -12.90
CA ALA A 251 -21.01 -2.55 -11.78
C ALA A 251 -20.16 -3.79 -11.42
N VAL A 252 -19.68 -4.54 -12.43
CA VAL A 252 -18.79 -5.68 -12.23
C VAL A 252 -17.44 -5.23 -11.66
N ILE A 253 -16.89 -4.11 -12.15
CA ILE A 253 -15.64 -3.52 -11.65
C ILE A 253 -15.77 -3.13 -10.17
N ILE A 254 -16.81 -2.38 -9.81
CA ILE A 254 -17.07 -1.95 -8.43
C ILE A 254 -17.22 -3.17 -7.51
N PHE A 255 -17.95 -4.20 -7.95
CA PHE A 255 -18.08 -5.43 -7.21
C PHE A 255 -16.74 -6.15 -7.01
N THR A 256 -15.90 -6.19 -8.05
CA THR A 256 -14.57 -6.80 -8.00
C THR A 256 -13.67 -6.04 -7.02
N LEU A 257 -13.67 -4.71 -7.06
CA LEU A 257 -12.91 -3.85 -6.14
C LEU A 257 -13.35 -4.08 -4.69
N LEU A 258 -14.68 -4.15 -4.45
CA LEU A 258 -15.24 -4.41 -3.14
C LEU A 258 -14.74 -5.75 -2.55
N PHE A 259 -14.66 -6.79 -3.39
CA PHE A 259 -14.11 -8.07 -2.98
C PHE A 259 -12.61 -7.98 -2.67
N PHE A 260 -11.82 -7.27 -3.49
CA PHE A 260 -10.41 -7.05 -3.20
C PHE A 260 -10.21 -6.36 -1.85
N ASP A 261 -10.96 -5.29 -1.57
CA ASP A 261 -10.83 -4.55 -0.31
C ASP A 261 -11.26 -5.40 0.90
N MET A 262 -12.35 -6.16 0.76
CA MET A 262 -12.78 -7.10 1.79
C MET A 262 -11.66 -8.11 2.14
N PHE A 263 -11.04 -8.73 1.15
CA PHE A 263 -10.00 -9.75 1.38
C PHE A 263 -8.71 -9.15 1.93
N ASP A 264 -8.30 -7.98 1.48
CA ASP A 264 -7.10 -7.31 1.96
C ASP A 264 -7.23 -6.91 3.43
N THR A 265 -8.41 -6.42 3.80
CA THR A 265 -8.72 -6.07 5.19
C THR A 265 -8.71 -7.30 6.10
N ILE A 266 -9.24 -8.46 5.67
CA ILE A 266 -9.24 -9.69 6.47
C ILE A 266 -7.82 -10.17 6.74
N ARG A 267 -7.00 -10.19 5.69
CA ARG A 267 -5.60 -10.63 5.82
C ARG A 267 -4.87 -9.80 6.88
N THR A 268 -5.14 -8.51 6.91
CA THR A 268 -4.56 -7.60 7.90
C THR A 268 -5.04 -7.94 9.31
N PHE A 269 -6.33 -8.18 9.52
CA PHE A 269 -6.84 -8.55 10.84
C PHE A 269 -6.35 -9.92 11.31
N VAL A 270 -6.31 -10.92 10.44
CA VAL A 270 -5.79 -12.26 10.77
C VAL A 270 -4.30 -12.21 11.14
N ALA A 271 -3.53 -11.38 10.45
CA ALA A 271 -2.11 -11.20 10.79
C ALA A 271 -1.95 -10.55 12.17
N LEU A 272 -2.75 -9.53 12.49
CA LEU A 272 -2.73 -8.84 13.78
C LEU A 272 -3.17 -9.75 14.93
N ASP A 273 -4.18 -10.60 14.73
CA ASP A 273 -4.65 -11.54 15.74
C ASP A 273 -3.56 -12.57 16.10
N ARG A 274 -2.83 -13.06 15.11
CA ARG A 274 -1.70 -13.97 15.32
C ARG A 274 -0.54 -13.32 16.08
N GLU A 275 -0.23 -12.05 15.84
CA GLU A 275 0.82 -11.32 16.56
C GLU A 275 0.40 -10.96 17.99
N SER A 276 -0.89 -10.76 18.25
CA SER A 276 -1.43 -10.44 19.58
C SER A 276 -1.60 -11.66 20.47
N THR A 277 -1.65 -12.88 19.91
CA THR A 277 -1.78 -14.12 20.69
C THR A 277 -0.40 -14.58 21.13
N PRO A 278 -0.10 -14.67 22.45
CA PRO A 278 1.17 -15.19 22.93
C PRO A 278 1.37 -16.63 22.45
N LEU A 279 2.57 -16.94 21.93
CA LEU A 279 2.97 -18.26 21.43
C LEU A 279 2.84 -19.41 22.45
N ASN A 280 2.43 -19.14 23.70
CA ASN A 280 2.32 -20.06 24.82
C ASN A 280 0.93 -20.15 25.46
N SER A 281 -0.17 -19.83 24.77
CA SER A 281 -1.49 -20.22 25.28
C SER A 281 -1.71 -21.71 24.98
N PRO A 282 -1.77 -22.60 26.03
CA PRO A 282 -2.10 -24.00 25.80
C PRO A 282 -3.56 -24.10 25.34
N HIS A 283 -3.77 -24.76 24.22
CA HIS A 283 -5.10 -25.22 23.80
C HIS A 283 -5.56 -26.37 24.67
#